data_a24158f856de11ca053ef31652be3348
#
_entry.id   a24158f856de11ca053ef31652be3348
#
_cell.length_a   1.000
_cell.length_b   1.000
_cell.length_c   1.000
_cell.angle_alpha   90.00
_cell.angle_beta   90.00
_cell.angle_gamma   90.00
#
_symmetry.space_group_name_H-M   'P 1'
#
loop_
_entity.id
_entity.type
_entity.pdbx_description
1 polymer ?
#
loop_
_entity_poly.entity_id
_entity_poly.type
_entity_poly.pdbx_seq_one_letter_code
_entity_poly.pdbx_strand_id
1 'polypeptide(L)'
;YPENIGMVFWSGANMRSHGQCIAEFLYLMGIRPKYQSGSLRINGLEVIPLMELKRPRIDVTARISGLFRDTMPSVMQVMDKAVLLAAEQDEPEDLNFVRKHIQEDTKELEQQEGMEHDAAWRQAAFRVFGDAQGTYGAGVAALLESKNWETIDDIADVYVRWGGHAYGGKTKGKFLPQQFRKRMGSLDITIKNEDNHETNMLSSDDYNAYHGGMIAAVRSIKGSAPRSYCGDSTDR
;
A
#
# COMPACT_ATOMS: atom_id res chain seq x y z
N TYR A 1 -7.40 17.00 -4.11
CA TYR A 1 -7.12 15.55 -4.13
C TYR A 1 -6.24 15.17 -2.95
N PRO A 2 -6.36 13.93 -2.40
CA PRO A 2 -5.39 13.41 -1.44
C PRO A 2 -4.05 13.21 -2.12
N GLU A 3 -2.95 13.38 -1.39
CA GLU A 3 -1.62 13.06 -1.91
C GLU A 3 -1.26 11.59 -1.68
N ASN A 4 -1.66 11.04 -0.52
CA ASN A 4 -1.32 9.68 -0.09
C ASN A 4 -2.54 8.87 0.32
N ILE A 5 -2.65 7.65 -0.21
CA ILE A 5 -3.69 6.68 0.15
C ILE A 5 -3.05 5.38 0.63
N GLY A 6 -3.54 4.87 1.76
CA GLY A 6 -3.23 3.52 2.23
C GLY A 6 -4.30 2.53 1.82
N MET A 7 -3.94 1.41 1.22
CA MET A 7 -4.88 0.36 0.81
C MET A 7 -4.51 -0.99 1.42
N VAL A 8 -5.51 -1.72 1.91
CA VAL A 8 -5.34 -3.10 2.41
C VAL A 8 -5.67 -4.10 1.31
N PHE A 9 -4.77 -5.05 1.07
CA PHE A 9 -4.89 -6.07 0.02
C PHE A 9 -4.99 -7.48 0.59
N TRP A 10 -6.13 -8.12 0.38
CA TRP A 10 -6.34 -9.52 0.67
C TRP A 10 -6.43 -10.35 -0.61
N SER A 11 -5.86 -11.56 -0.58
CA SER A 11 -5.89 -12.48 -1.71
C SER A 11 -7.32 -12.85 -2.11
N GLY A 12 -8.13 -13.30 -1.13
CA GLY A 12 -9.51 -13.72 -1.37
C GLY A 12 -10.37 -12.61 -1.98
N ALA A 13 -10.26 -11.37 -1.45
CA ALA A 13 -10.96 -10.21 -2.01
C ALA A 13 -10.62 -9.96 -3.46
N ASN A 14 -9.32 -10.00 -3.82
CA ASN A 14 -8.89 -9.81 -5.20
C ASN A 14 -9.28 -10.97 -6.13
N MET A 15 -9.30 -12.21 -5.63
CA MET A 15 -9.78 -13.35 -6.42
C MET A 15 -11.28 -13.25 -6.73
N ARG A 16 -12.10 -12.92 -5.73
CA ARG A 16 -13.55 -12.79 -5.90
C ARG A 16 -13.95 -11.58 -6.73
N SER A 17 -13.26 -10.45 -6.58
CA SER A 17 -13.51 -9.21 -7.33
C SER A 17 -12.77 -9.11 -8.66
N HIS A 18 -12.12 -10.20 -9.11
CA HIS A 18 -11.30 -10.19 -10.34
C HIS A 18 -10.21 -9.12 -10.37
N GLY A 19 -9.63 -8.79 -9.20
CA GLY A 19 -8.51 -7.85 -9.08
C GLY A 19 -8.91 -6.38 -8.97
N GLN A 20 -10.10 -6.07 -8.49
CA GLN A 20 -10.59 -4.70 -8.37
C GLN A 20 -9.65 -3.79 -7.55
N CYS A 21 -9.17 -4.26 -6.37
CA CYS A 21 -8.22 -3.46 -5.58
C CYS A 21 -6.91 -3.19 -6.34
N ILE A 22 -6.47 -4.16 -7.16
CA ILE A 22 -5.26 -4.01 -7.97
C ILE A 22 -5.49 -2.96 -9.06
N ALA A 23 -6.64 -3.01 -9.72
CA ALA A 23 -7.03 -2.02 -10.74
C ALA A 23 -7.14 -0.62 -10.14
N GLU A 24 -7.71 -0.48 -8.95
CA GLU A 24 -7.81 0.76 -8.19
C GLU A 24 -6.42 1.32 -7.85
N PHE A 25 -5.51 0.49 -7.32
CA PHE A 25 -4.13 0.86 -7.05
C PHE A 25 -3.43 1.41 -8.29
N LEU A 26 -3.52 0.70 -9.41
CA LEU A 26 -2.93 1.12 -10.68
C LEU A 26 -3.53 2.44 -11.17
N TYR A 27 -4.85 2.53 -11.18
CA TYR A 27 -5.57 3.70 -11.69
C TYR A 27 -5.30 4.96 -10.86
N LEU A 28 -5.22 4.84 -9.53
CA LEU A 28 -4.88 5.97 -8.66
C LEU A 28 -3.53 6.60 -9.04
N MET A 29 -2.53 5.78 -9.37
CA MET A 29 -1.24 6.24 -9.86
C MET A 29 -1.24 6.65 -11.35
N GLY A 30 -2.38 6.53 -12.02
CA GLY A 30 -2.49 6.83 -13.46
C GLY A 30 -1.79 5.81 -14.34
N ILE A 31 -1.86 4.55 -13.97
CA ILE A 31 -1.32 3.41 -14.73
C ILE A 31 -2.46 2.48 -15.11
N ARG A 32 -2.42 1.90 -16.29
CA ARG A 32 -3.35 0.86 -16.71
C ARG A 32 -2.63 -0.37 -17.26
N PRO A 33 -3.21 -1.59 -17.07
CA PRO A 33 -2.62 -2.79 -17.66
C PRO A 33 -2.82 -2.82 -19.17
N LYS A 34 -1.81 -3.33 -19.89
CA LYS A 34 -1.92 -3.75 -21.28
C LYS A 34 -2.18 -5.24 -21.31
N TYR A 35 -3.20 -5.66 -22.05
CA TYR A 35 -3.55 -7.07 -22.21
C TYR A 35 -2.99 -7.64 -23.49
N GLN A 36 -2.65 -8.91 -23.47
CA GLN A 36 -2.31 -9.66 -24.67
C GLN A 36 -3.57 -9.78 -25.55
N SER A 37 -3.42 -9.55 -26.84
CA SER A 37 -4.53 -9.66 -27.80
C SER A 37 -5.25 -11.01 -27.66
N GLY A 38 -6.58 -10.98 -27.52
CA GLY A 38 -7.43 -12.16 -27.33
C GLY A 38 -7.29 -12.85 -25.96
N SER A 39 -6.70 -12.21 -24.96
CA SER A 39 -6.47 -12.78 -23.63
C SER A 39 -6.63 -11.73 -22.54
N LEU A 40 -6.96 -12.17 -21.32
CA LEU A 40 -6.94 -11.33 -20.10
C LEU A 40 -5.54 -11.29 -19.45
N ARG A 41 -4.53 -11.87 -20.09
CA ARG A 41 -3.17 -11.87 -19.56
C ARG A 41 -2.54 -10.48 -19.72
N ILE A 42 -2.08 -9.91 -18.61
CA ILE A 42 -1.32 -8.66 -18.62
C ILE A 42 0.06 -8.92 -19.24
N ASN A 43 0.39 -8.21 -20.31
CA ASN A 43 1.69 -8.27 -20.97
C ASN A 43 2.52 -6.99 -20.80
N GLY A 44 1.99 -5.99 -20.12
CA GLY A 44 2.68 -4.74 -19.85
C GLY A 44 1.83 -3.76 -19.05
N LEU A 45 2.41 -2.59 -18.80
CA LEU A 45 1.75 -1.45 -18.19
C LEU A 45 1.84 -0.25 -19.13
N GLU A 46 0.88 0.65 -19.02
CA GLU A 46 0.83 1.89 -19.78
C GLU A 46 0.54 3.05 -18.83
N VAL A 47 1.29 4.13 -19.02
CA VAL A 47 1.05 5.39 -18.32
C VAL A 47 -0.15 6.09 -18.96
N ILE A 48 -1.15 6.44 -18.16
CA ILE A 48 -2.28 7.27 -18.60
C ILE A 48 -1.78 8.72 -18.62
N PRO A 49 -1.82 9.41 -19.76
CA PRO A 49 -1.41 10.82 -19.83
C PRO A 49 -2.24 11.71 -18.89
N LEU A 50 -1.64 12.72 -18.27
CA LEU A 50 -2.37 13.63 -17.36
C LEU A 50 -3.60 14.29 -17.98
N MET A 51 -3.55 14.58 -19.28
CA MET A 51 -4.70 15.12 -20.01
C MET A 51 -5.90 14.16 -20.06
N GLU A 52 -5.63 12.85 -20.10
CA GLU A 52 -6.66 11.81 -20.05
C GLU A 52 -7.06 11.52 -18.59
N LEU A 53 -6.10 11.47 -17.68
CA LEU A 53 -6.29 11.20 -16.26
C LEU A 53 -7.13 12.29 -15.57
N LYS A 54 -6.97 13.56 -15.98
CA LYS A 54 -7.70 14.75 -15.48
C LYS A 54 -7.60 14.99 -13.97
N ARG A 55 -6.57 14.48 -13.35
CA ARG A 55 -6.22 14.63 -11.93
C ARG A 55 -4.76 14.33 -11.70
N PRO A 56 -4.20 14.71 -10.55
CA PRO A 56 -2.87 14.27 -10.15
C PRO A 56 -2.74 12.74 -10.04
N ARG A 57 -1.51 12.25 -10.18
CA ARG A 57 -1.16 10.88 -9.79
C ARG A 57 -1.10 10.80 -8.27
N ILE A 58 -1.91 9.94 -7.70
CA ILE A 58 -2.00 9.75 -6.26
C ILE A 58 -0.98 8.70 -5.83
N ASP A 59 -0.25 8.98 -4.77
CA ASP A 59 0.69 8.02 -4.19
C ASP A 59 -0.07 7.00 -3.32
N VAL A 60 0.18 5.71 -3.52
CA VAL A 60 -0.55 4.64 -2.85
C VAL A 60 0.40 3.69 -2.13
N THR A 61 0.17 3.49 -0.84
CA THR A 61 0.86 2.48 -0.04
C THR A 61 -0.04 1.26 0.14
N ALA A 62 0.40 0.12 -0.37
CA ALA A 62 -0.30 -1.15 -0.22
C ALA A 62 0.16 -1.89 1.03
N ARG A 63 -0.78 -2.26 1.92
CA ARG A 63 -0.58 -3.20 3.00
C ARG A 63 -1.15 -4.55 2.59
N ILE A 64 -0.30 -5.46 2.15
CA ILE A 64 -0.68 -6.79 1.69
C ILE A 64 -0.76 -7.78 2.86
N SER A 65 -1.66 -8.76 2.79
CA SER A 65 -1.68 -9.91 3.69
C SER A 65 -0.62 -10.95 3.31
N GLY A 66 -0.26 -11.83 4.26
CA GLY A 66 0.65 -12.93 4.00
C GLY A 66 0.15 -13.87 2.90
N LEU A 67 -1.17 -14.12 2.86
CA LEU A 67 -1.78 -14.92 1.80
C LEU A 67 -1.67 -14.22 0.42
N PHE A 68 -1.85 -12.90 0.35
CA PHE A 68 -1.64 -12.15 -0.90
C PHE A 68 -0.20 -12.26 -1.38
N ARG A 69 0.77 -12.09 -0.46
CA ARG A 69 2.20 -12.26 -0.75
C ARG A 69 2.51 -13.61 -1.40
N ASP A 70 1.94 -14.69 -0.86
CA ASP A 70 2.27 -16.05 -1.26
C ASP A 70 1.53 -16.52 -2.52
N THR A 71 0.30 -16.04 -2.73
CA THR A 71 -0.54 -16.46 -3.85
C THR A 71 -0.45 -15.54 -5.07
N MET A 72 -0.01 -14.28 -4.89
CA MET A 72 0.02 -13.27 -5.96
C MET A 72 1.39 -12.60 -6.16
N PRO A 73 2.51 -13.36 -6.19
CA PRO A 73 3.85 -12.76 -6.31
C PRO A 73 4.05 -11.98 -7.62
N SER A 74 3.44 -12.42 -8.71
CA SER A 74 3.49 -11.71 -10.00
C SER A 74 2.76 -10.36 -9.96
N VAL A 75 1.67 -10.28 -9.19
CA VAL A 75 0.91 -9.04 -9.01
C VAL A 75 1.73 -8.01 -8.23
N MET A 76 2.45 -8.43 -7.19
CA MET A 76 3.37 -7.53 -6.48
C MET A 76 4.43 -6.94 -7.41
N GLN A 77 4.93 -7.71 -8.39
CA GLN A 77 5.86 -7.20 -9.41
C GLN A 77 5.19 -6.17 -10.34
N VAL A 78 3.92 -6.39 -10.69
CA VAL A 78 3.14 -5.43 -11.47
C VAL A 78 2.93 -4.14 -10.69
N MET A 79 2.56 -4.24 -9.41
CA MET A 79 2.38 -3.07 -8.53
C MET A 79 3.67 -2.27 -8.38
N ASP A 80 4.80 -2.94 -8.11
CA ASP A 80 6.10 -2.30 -8.00
C ASP A 80 6.51 -1.59 -9.31
N LYS A 81 6.34 -2.25 -10.46
CA LYS A 81 6.59 -1.62 -11.75
C LYS A 81 5.71 -0.40 -12.02
N ALA A 82 4.47 -0.42 -11.57
CA ALA A 82 3.56 0.72 -11.73
C ALA A 82 4.05 1.94 -10.93
N VAL A 83 4.54 1.73 -9.71
CA VAL A 83 5.16 2.80 -8.90
C VAL A 83 6.34 3.40 -9.62
N LEU A 84 7.26 2.57 -10.14
CA LEU A 84 8.44 3.03 -10.86
C LEU A 84 8.07 3.82 -12.12
N LEU A 85 7.14 3.29 -12.92
CA LEU A 85 6.65 3.98 -14.13
C LEU A 85 6.00 5.33 -13.83
N ALA A 86 5.23 5.45 -12.73
CA ALA A 86 4.63 6.71 -12.33
C ALA A 86 5.69 7.71 -11.85
N ALA A 87 6.70 7.24 -11.09
CA ALA A 87 7.79 8.06 -10.57
C ALA A 87 8.73 8.59 -11.67
N GLU A 88 8.91 7.82 -12.74
CA GLU A 88 9.78 8.18 -13.88
C GLU A 88 9.17 9.26 -14.79
N GLN A 89 7.87 9.58 -14.64
CA GLN A 89 7.25 10.62 -15.46
C GLN A 89 7.78 12.01 -15.06
N ASP A 90 8.27 12.76 -16.04
CA ASP A 90 8.76 14.14 -15.84
C ASP A 90 7.56 15.10 -15.79
N GLU A 91 6.89 15.13 -14.65
CA GLU A 91 5.67 15.88 -14.38
C GLU A 91 5.86 16.79 -13.15
N PRO A 92 5.13 17.93 -13.08
CA PRO A 92 5.15 18.81 -11.92
C PRO A 92 4.78 18.08 -10.60
N GLU A 93 5.38 18.50 -9.50
CA GLU A 93 5.18 17.85 -8.18
C GLU A 93 3.72 17.89 -7.70
N ASP A 94 2.97 18.91 -8.05
CA ASP A 94 1.54 19.06 -7.75
C ASP A 94 0.62 18.18 -8.63
N LEU A 95 1.18 17.59 -9.68
CA LEU A 95 0.48 16.67 -10.58
C LEU A 95 0.98 15.23 -10.49
N ASN A 96 2.08 14.97 -9.79
CA ASN A 96 2.61 13.62 -9.58
C ASN A 96 3.16 13.44 -8.16
N PHE A 97 2.28 13.08 -7.24
CA PHE A 97 2.64 12.85 -5.84
C PHE A 97 3.51 11.61 -5.64
N VAL A 98 3.46 10.62 -6.53
CA VAL A 98 4.34 9.45 -6.49
C VAL A 98 5.80 9.88 -6.65
N ARG A 99 6.09 10.66 -7.71
CA ARG A 99 7.43 11.21 -7.99
C ARG A 99 7.89 12.14 -6.88
N LYS A 100 7.04 13.09 -6.48
CA LYS A 100 7.33 14.05 -5.41
C LYS A 100 7.86 13.36 -4.16
N HIS A 101 7.07 12.43 -3.62
CA HIS A 101 7.43 11.76 -2.36
C HIS A 101 8.66 10.85 -2.48
N ILE A 102 8.85 10.20 -3.64
CA ILE A 102 10.04 9.38 -3.87
C ILE A 102 11.29 10.27 -3.91
N GLN A 103 11.23 11.44 -4.55
CA GLN A 103 12.34 12.38 -4.59
C GLN A 103 12.67 12.96 -3.21
N GLU A 104 11.65 13.31 -2.42
CA GLU A 104 11.81 13.78 -1.04
C GLU A 104 12.45 12.71 -0.16
N ASP A 105 11.92 11.48 -0.20
CA ASP A 105 12.44 10.35 0.57
C ASP A 105 13.85 9.95 0.14
N THR A 106 14.18 10.04 -1.17
CA THR A 106 15.53 9.79 -1.68
C THR A 106 16.53 10.75 -1.09
N LYS A 107 16.25 12.06 -1.15
CA LYS A 107 17.11 13.10 -0.58
C LYS A 107 17.34 12.89 0.92
N GLU A 108 16.31 12.50 1.64
CA GLU A 108 16.41 12.21 3.08
C GLU A 108 17.33 11.02 3.36
N LEU A 109 17.18 9.91 2.62
CA LEU A 109 18.03 8.73 2.75
C LEU A 109 19.50 9.01 2.38
N GLU A 110 19.74 9.82 1.36
CA GLU A 110 21.09 10.27 1.01
C GLU A 110 21.72 11.10 2.14
N GLN A 111 20.97 12.05 2.70
CA GLN A 111 21.47 12.99 3.70
C GLN A 111 21.63 12.36 5.09
N GLN A 112 20.67 11.53 5.51
CA GLN A 112 20.64 10.98 6.87
C GLN A 112 21.37 9.65 6.99
N GLU A 113 21.30 8.80 5.95
CA GLU A 113 21.86 7.46 5.98
C GLU A 113 23.11 7.33 5.09
N GLY A 114 23.49 8.39 4.34
CA GLY A 114 24.64 8.36 3.44
C GLY A 114 24.50 7.36 2.29
N MET A 115 23.26 7.05 1.88
CA MET A 115 23.01 6.09 0.82
C MET A 115 23.41 6.66 -0.55
N GLU A 116 23.94 5.79 -1.42
CA GLU A 116 24.12 6.10 -2.84
C GLU A 116 22.76 6.35 -3.51
N HIS A 117 22.71 7.28 -4.47
CA HIS A 117 21.48 7.76 -5.11
C HIS A 117 20.55 6.63 -5.59
N ASP A 118 21.09 5.70 -6.39
CA ASP A 118 20.27 4.61 -6.97
C ASP A 118 19.70 3.69 -5.89
N ALA A 119 20.44 3.43 -4.82
CA ALA A 119 20.01 2.64 -3.69
C ALA A 119 18.94 3.37 -2.86
N ALA A 120 19.14 4.66 -2.60
CA ALA A 120 18.21 5.54 -1.91
C ALA A 120 16.89 5.67 -2.68
N TRP A 121 16.97 5.95 -3.99
CA TRP A 121 15.80 6.05 -4.86
C TRP A 121 15.01 4.73 -4.91
N ARG A 122 15.71 3.61 -5.07
CA ARG A 122 15.04 2.30 -5.04
C ARG A 122 14.38 2.01 -3.70
N GLN A 123 15.01 2.35 -2.59
CA GLN A 123 14.40 2.18 -1.26
C GLN A 123 13.21 3.12 -1.08
N ALA A 124 13.33 4.38 -1.44
CA ALA A 124 12.26 5.37 -1.42
C ALA A 124 11.03 4.96 -2.24
N ALA A 125 11.22 4.18 -3.32
CA ALA A 125 10.16 3.74 -4.20
C ALA A 125 9.32 2.55 -3.69
N PHE A 126 9.66 1.92 -2.56
CA PHE A 126 8.82 0.83 -2.04
C PHE A 126 7.44 1.34 -1.60
N ARG A 127 6.40 0.71 -2.15
CA ARG A 127 4.98 0.99 -1.83
C ARG A 127 4.18 -0.26 -1.47
N VAL A 128 4.77 -1.45 -1.62
CA VAL A 128 4.14 -2.72 -1.24
C VAL A 128 4.79 -3.22 0.04
N PHE A 129 4.02 -3.24 1.11
CA PHE A 129 4.44 -3.64 2.44
C PHE A 129 3.55 -4.74 3.00
N GLY A 130 4.11 -5.65 3.76
CA GLY A 130 3.39 -6.79 4.32
C GLY A 130 4.11 -7.45 5.48
N ASP A 131 3.64 -8.62 5.85
CA ASP A 131 4.24 -9.44 6.90
C ASP A 131 5.58 -10.03 6.42
N ALA A 132 6.43 -10.45 7.35
CA ALA A 132 7.62 -11.23 7.03
C ALA A 132 7.27 -12.51 6.27
N GLN A 133 8.22 -13.03 5.49
CA GLN A 133 8.03 -14.32 4.81
C GLN A 133 7.70 -15.42 5.83
N GLY A 134 6.70 -16.24 5.51
CA GLY A 134 6.25 -17.33 6.37
C GLY A 134 5.41 -16.91 7.59
N THR A 135 5.09 -15.63 7.72
CA THR A 135 4.17 -15.13 8.76
C THR A 135 2.86 -14.61 8.16
N TYR A 136 1.82 -14.62 8.97
CA TYR A 136 0.48 -14.19 8.57
C TYR A 136 -0.16 -13.35 9.68
N GLY A 137 -0.89 -12.30 9.30
CA GLY A 137 -1.58 -11.40 10.21
C GLY A 137 -0.95 -10.01 10.31
N ALA A 138 -1.54 -9.16 11.13
CA ALA A 138 -1.05 -7.80 11.39
C ALA A 138 -0.49 -7.62 12.82
N GLY A 139 -0.49 -8.70 13.62
CA GLY A 139 -0.08 -8.68 15.02
C GLY A 139 -1.10 -8.02 15.97
N VAL A 140 -2.01 -7.21 15.45
CA VAL A 140 -2.95 -6.39 16.24
C VAL A 140 -3.97 -7.25 16.98
N ALA A 141 -4.55 -8.26 16.36
CA ALA A 141 -5.54 -9.14 17.01
C ALA A 141 -4.95 -9.79 18.26
N ALA A 142 -3.77 -10.42 18.15
CA ALA A 142 -3.10 -11.04 19.29
C ALA A 142 -2.76 -10.03 20.39
N LEU A 143 -2.38 -8.79 20.05
CA LEU A 143 -2.14 -7.74 21.02
C LEU A 143 -3.42 -7.38 21.77
N LEU A 144 -4.54 -7.19 21.06
CA LEU A 144 -5.83 -6.85 21.67
C LEU A 144 -6.36 -7.98 22.57
N GLU A 145 -6.25 -9.24 22.12
CA GLU A 145 -6.65 -10.42 22.89
C GLU A 145 -5.84 -10.58 24.18
N SER A 146 -4.54 -10.32 24.12
CA SER A 146 -3.66 -10.41 25.29
C SER A 146 -3.89 -9.31 26.32
N LYS A 147 -4.60 -8.22 25.93
CA LYS A 147 -4.82 -7.00 26.75
C LYS A 147 -3.52 -6.33 27.22
N ASN A 148 -2.41 -6.59 26.55
CA ASN A 148 -1.09 -6.02 26.86
C ASN A 148 -0.83 -4.74 26.07
N TRP A 149 -1.81 -3.85 26.03
CA TRP A 149 -1.69 -2.54 25.41
C TRP A 149 -2.35 -1.48 26.32
N GLU A 150 -1.78 -0.30 26.38
CA GLU A 150 -2.25 0.81 27.20
C GLU A 150 -2.71 1.99 26.35
N THR A 151 -2.03 2.19 25.20
CA THR A 151 -2.27 3.32 24.32
C THR A 151 -2.40 2.89 22.85
N ILE A 152 -2.88 3.81 22.02
CA ILE A 152 -2.92 3.61 20.58
C ILE A 152 -1.52 3.42 19.97
N ASP A 153 -0.48 3.92 20.64
CA ASP A 153 0.92 3.82 20.19
C ASP A 153 1.40 2.37 20.22
N ASP A 154 0.97 1.58 21.21
CA ASP A 154 1.28 0.16 21.28
C ASP A 154 0.72 -0.62 20.08
N ILE A 155 -0.51 -0.25 19.66
CA ILE A 155 -1.15 -0.83 18.48
C ILE A 155 -0.39 -0.41 17.21
N ALA A 156 -0.02 0.86 17.12
CA ALA A 156 0.75 1.40 16.00
C ALA A 156 2.12 0.73 15.86
N ASP A 157 2.82 0.55 16.96
CA ASP A 157 4.16 -0.08 16.97
C ASP A 157 4.11 -1.54 16.52
N VAL A 158 3.12 -2.30 16.99
CA VAL A 158 2.91 -3.69 16.54
C VAL A 158 2.54 -3.72 15.06
N TYR A 159 1.63 -2.85 14.61
CA TYR A 159 1.23 -2.78 13.21
C TYR A 159 2.40 -2.44 12.29
N VAL A 160 3.22 -1.46 12.65
CA VAL A 160 4.41 -1.05 11.91
C VAL A 160 5.46 -2.15 11.88
N ARG A 161 5.69 -2.81 13.03
CA ARG A 161 6.67 -3.91 13.13
C ARG A 161 6.28 -5.10 12.27
N TRP A 162 5.02 -5.50 12.30
CA TRP A 162 4.52 -6.61 11.48
C TRP A 162 4.44 -6.26 10.01
N GLY A 163 3.95 -5.07 9.69
CA GLY A 163 3.74 -4.62 8.31
C GLY A 163 4.95 -4.04 7.62
N GLY A 164 6.06 -3.84 8.32
CA GLY A 164 7.24 -3.11 7.81
C GLY A 164 8.16 -3.89 6.86
N HIS A 165 7.68 -4.94 6.22
CA HIS A 165 8.50 -5.71 5.27
C HIS A 165 8.14 -5.32 3.83
N ALA A 166 9.11 -4.75 3.12
CA ALA A 166 8.94 -4.24 1.75
C ALA A 166 9.12 -5.34 0.71
N TYR A 167 8.30 -5.27 -0.33
CA TYR A 167 8.28 -6.19 -1.47
C TYR A 167 8.33 -5.43 -2.79
N GLY A 168 9.07 -5.94 -3.76
CA GLY A 168 9.14 -5.37 -5.11
C GLY A 168 10.47 -5.65 -5.80
N GLY A 169 10.48 -5.78 -7.11
CA GLY A 169 11.65 -6.17 -7.88
C GLY A 169 12.25 -7.49 -7.38
N LYS A 170 13.52 -7.46 -7.00
CA LYS A 170 14.22 -8.62 -6.42
C LYS A 170 14.04 -8.72 -4.89
N THR A 171 13.43 -7.71 -4.27
CA THR A 171 13.28 -7.63 -2.81
C THR A 171 12.07 -8.44 -2.35
N LYS A 172 12.29 -9.32 -1.38
CA LYS A 172 11.29 -10.23 -0.83
C LYS A 172 11.27 -10.13 0.69
N GLY A 173 10.63 -9.07 1.22
CA GLY A 173 10.48 -8.87 2.66
C GLY A 173 11.67 -8.18 3.32
N LYS A 174 12.27 -7.16 2.69
CA LYS A 174 13.27 -6.31 3.36
C LYS A 174 12.60 -5.57 4.53
N PHE A 175 13.13 -5.72 5.74
CA PHE A 175 12.57 -5.08 6.92
C PHE A 175 12.92 -3.59 6.96
N LEU A 176 11.92 -2.73 6.76
CA LEU A 176 12.02 -1.28 6.68
C LEU A 176 10.92 -0.62 7.52
N PRO A 177 10.87 -0.87 8.85
CA PRO A 177 9.79 -0.39 9.70
C PRO A 177 9.72 1.13 9.79
N GLN A 178 10.85 1.83 9.76
CA GLN A 178 10.87 3.29 9.81
C GLN A 178 10.28 3.91 8.55
N GLN A 179 10.61 3.36 7.39
CA GLN A 179 10.02 3.80 6.13
C GLN A 179 8.50 3.53 6.11
N PHE A 180 8.07 2.34 6.55
CA PHE A 180 6.64 2.03 6.66
C PHE A 180 5.93 2.96 7.65
N ARG A 181 6.56 3.25 8.81
CA ARG A 181 6.05 4.23 9.77
C ARG A 181 5.88 5.62 9.15
N LYS A 182 6.88 6.09 8.40
CA LYS A 182 6.82 7.36 7.67
C LYS A 182 5.65 7.37 6.68
N ARG A 183 5.48 6.27 5.92
CA ARG A 183 4.35 6.12 5.01
C ARG A 183 2.99 6.18 5.73
N MET A 184 2.85 5.51 6.88
CA MET A 184 1.62 5.59 7.68
C MET A 184 1.35 7.04 8.14
N GLY A 185 2.37 7.75 8.60
CA GLY A 185 2.24 9.15 9.04
C GLY A 185 1.84 10.14 7.94
N SER A 186 2.04 9.80 6.66
CA SER A 186 1.70 10.67 5.53
C SER A 186 0.32 10.39 4.92
N LEU A 187 -0.39 9.34 5.33
CA LEU A 187 -1.67 8.96 4.72
C LEU A 187 -2.78 9.98 4.99
N ASP A 188 -3.48 10.39 3.95
CA ASP A 188 -4.68 11.23 4.01
C ASP A 188 -5.95 10.39 4.09
N ILE A 189 -5.94 9.27 3.37
CA ILE A 189 -7.06 8.35 3.21
C ILE A 189 -6.58 6.91 3.43
N THR A 190 -7.45 6.08 4.03
CA THR A 190 -7.27 4.63 4.09
C THR A 190 -8.46 3.92 3.45
N ILE A 191 -8.20 2.86 2.69
CA ILE A 191 -9.22 2.10 1.96
C ILE A 191 -9.06 0.60 2.23
N LYS A 192 -10.19 -0.06 2.48
CA LYS A 192 -10.32 -1.50 2.45
C LYS A 192 -11.61 -1.86 1.72
N ASN A 193 -11.49 -2.56 0.60
CA ASN A 193 -12.66 -3.01 -0.14
C ASN A 193 -13.27 -4.25 0.52
N GLU A 194 -14.58 -4.22 0.68
CA GLU A 194 -15.40 -5.33 1.17
C GLU A 194 -15.99 -6.06 -0.04
N ASP A 195 -15.90 -7.39 -0.04
CA ASP A 195 -16.20 -8.24 -1.19
C ASP A 195 -17.19 -9.37 -0.87
N ASN A 196 -17.77 -9.35 0.34
CA ASN A 196 -18.73 -10.35 0.79
C ASN A 196 -19.71 -9.76 1.80
N HIS A 197 -20.85 -10.42 1.98
CA HIS A 197 -21.90 -10.04 2.94
C HIS A 197 -21.87 -10.86 4.24
N GLU A 198 -20.96 -11.82 4.37
CA GLU A 198 -20.90 -12.73 5.53
C GLU A 198 -20.27 -12.06 6.75
N THR A 199 -19.28 -11.19 6.50
CA THR A 199 -18.58 -10.44 7.53
C THR A 199 -18.49 -8.97 7.14
N ASN A 200 -18.52 -8.09 8.11
CA ASN A 200 -18.31 -6.66 7.93
C ASN A 200 -17.20 -6.15 8.86
N MET A 201 -16.85 -4.88 8.73
CA MET A 201 -15.77 -4.26 9.52
C MET A 201 -16.00 -4.33 11.04
N LEU A 202 -17.25 -4.47 11.51
CA LEU A 202 -17.56 -4.50 12.94
C LEU A 202 -17.54 -5.93 13.51
N SER A 203 -17.64 -6.95 12.66
CA SER A 203 -17.74 -8.35 13.06
C SER A 203 -16.51 -9.19 12.71
N SER A 204 -15.49 -8.59 12.09
CA SER A 204 -14.30 -9.31 11.63
C SER A 204 -13.04 -8.81 12.33
N ASP A 205 -12.36 -9.69 13.04
CA ASP A 205 -11.08 -9.43 13.69
C ASP A 205 -10.00 -9.07 12.66
N ASP A 206 -10.06 -9.66 11.47
CA ASP A 206 -9.13 -9.36 10.38
C ASP A 206 -9.30 -7.93 9.85
N TYR A 207 -10.54 -7.42 9.71
CA TYR A 207 -10.77 -6.02 9.37
C TYR A 207 -10.19 -5.09 10.44
N ASN A 208 -10.42 -5.40 11.71
CA ASN A 208 -9.88 -4.63 12.83
C ASN A 208 -8.34 -4.70 12.86
N ALA A 209 -7.75 -5.85 12.59
CA ALA A 209 -6.30 -6.02 12.60
C ALA A 209 -5.61 -5.29 11.44
N TYR A 210 -6.14 -5.39 10.22
CA TYR A 210 -5.51 -4.81 9.03
C TYR A 210 -5.93 -3.35 8.79
N HIS A 211 -7.20 -3.06 8.65
CA HIS A 211 -7.67 -1.70 8.37
C HIS A 211 -7.75 -0.85 9.64
N GLY A 212 -8.29 -1.40 10.71
CA GLY A 212 -8.30 -0.73 12.02
C GLY A 212 -6.88 -0.46 12.53
N GLY A 213 -5.97 -1.41 12.39
CA GLY A 213 -4.55 -1.24 12.70
C GLY A 213 -3.87 -0.15 11.87
N MET A 214 -4.20 -0.04 10.57
CA MET A 214 -3.73 1.06 9.72
C MET A 214 -4.23 2.41 10.22
N ILE A 215 -5.52 2.52 10.52
CA ILE A 215 -6.13 3.75 11.06
C ILE A 215 -5.49 4.13 12.39
N ALA A 216 -5.27 3.16 13.28
CA ALA A 216 -4.62 3.37 14.56
C ALA A 216 -3.18 3.86 14.40
N ALA A 217 -2.41 3.25 13.48
CA ALA A 217 -1.05 3.67 13.18
C ALA A 217 -0.99 5.11 12.63
N VAL A 218 -1.88 5.45 11.69
CA VAL A 218 -1.96 6.83 11.17
C VAL A 218 -2.29 7.81 12.30
N ARG A 219 -3.30 7.51 13.10
CA ARG A 219 -3.73 8.39 14.21
C ARG A 219 -2.63 8.59 15.25
N SER A 220 -1.91 7.55 15.62
CA SER A 220 -0.78 7.61 16.55
C SER A 220 0.34 8.49 16.01
N ILE A 221 0.73 8.30 14.76
CA ILE A 221 1.89 8.96 14.16
C ILE A 221 1.58 10.39 13.73
N LYS A 222 0.41 10.62 13.10
CA LYS A 222 -0.02 11.92 12.55
C LYS A 222 -0.71 12.81 13.58
N GLY A 223 -1.18 12.23 14.71
CA GLY A 223 -1.98 12.93 15.73
C GLY A 223 -3.46 13.12 15.36
N SER A 224 -3.88 12.68 14.16
CA SER A 224 -5.27 12.76 13.69
C SER A 224 -5.62 11.53 12.86
N ALA A 225 -6.87 11.08 12.95
CA ALA A 225 -7.32 9.94 12.14
C ALA A 225 -7.40 10.31 10.65
N PRO A 226 -7.04 9.39 9.74
CA PRO A 226 -7.24 9.57 8.32
C PRO A 226 -8.74 9.50 7.98
N ARG A 227 -9.12 9.99 6.81
CA ARG A 227 -10.43 9.63 6.24
C ARG A 227 -10.38 8.17 5.85
N SER A 228 -11.36 7.38 6.29
CA SER A 228 -11.35 5.92 6.11
C SER A 228 -12.59 5.46 5.38
N TYR A 229 -12.39 4.63 4.37
CA TYR A 229 -13.45 4.13 3.51
C TYR A 229 -13.41 2.61 3.41
N CYS A 230 -14.59 1.99 3.46
CA CYS A 230 -14.79 0.63 2.99
C CYS A 230 -15.50 0.70 1.65
N GLY A 231 -14.82 0.28 0.59
CA GLY A 231 -15.42 0.18 -0.73
C GLY A 231 -16.28 -1.08 -0.83
N ASP A 232 -17.54 -0.94 -1.23
CA ASP A 232 -18.38 -2.09 -1.53
C ASP A 232 -18.05 -2.61 -2.93
N SER A 233 -17.51 -3.82 -3.00
CA SER A 233 -17.19 -4.53 -4.24
C SER A 233 -18.02 -5.80 -4.43
N THR A 234 -19.14 -5.92 -3.73
CA THR A 234 -20.05 -7.07 -3.82
C THR A 234 -20.98 -6.97 -5.02
N ASP A 235 -21.35 -5.75 -5.42
CA ASP A 235 -22.20 -5.48 -6.58
C ASP A 235 -21.36 -5.45 -7.86
N ARG A 236 -21.63 -6.36 -8.82
CA ARG A 236 -20.84 -6.61 -10.03
C ARG A 236 -21.67 -6.50 -11.28
#